data_e6c5ebe11151afc929c7a541ccbb8404
#
_entry.id   e6c5ebe11151afc929c7a541ccbb8404
#
_cell.length_a   1.000
_cell.length_b   1.000
_cell.length_c   1.000
_cell.angle_alpha   90.00
_cell.angle_beta   90.00
_cell.angle_gamma   90.00
#
_symmetry.space_group_name_H-M   'P 1'
#
loop_
_entity.id
_entity.type
_entity.pdbx_description
1 polymer ?
#
loop_
_entity_poly.entity_id
_entity_poly.type
_entity_poly.pdbx_seq_one_letter_code
_entity_poly.pdbx_strand_id
1 'polypeptide(L)'
;MEDRMMKFYSKESNMLALHAMHGHFATSHSHINYYVDVTSIKTRVAEAKQAAHVLYSRIPKTKYVDTIVCMDGTEVVGTFLTEEIQRDGIMGTTNQHETVYVISPEINSNNQMLFRDNNKAAINGKHVVLLLATTTTGETIRRALECIQYYGGEIEWVASLFGTINSVDGVEVETLYDENDVTGYAAYPVADCPLCRQGQKIEAMVNGFGYSKL
;
A
#
# COMPACT_ATOMS: atom_id res chain seq x y z
N MET A 1 -21.74 -10.45 -5.50
CA MET A 1 -20.42 -10.27 -4.87
C MET A 1 -20.54 -9.36 -3.65
N GLU A 2 -21.17 -8.20 -3.74
CA GLU A 2 -21.31 -7.26 -2.61
C GLU A 2 -21.98 -7.89 -1.39
N ASP A 3 -22.98 -8.76 -1.57
CA ASP A 3 -23.69 -9.47 -0.48
C ASP A 3 -22.80 -10.45 0.32
N ARG A 4 -21.58 -10.77 -0.18
CA ARG A 4 -20.61 -11.67 0.49
C ARG A 4 -19.50 -10.89 1.19
N MET A 5 -19.54 -9.55 1.16
CA MET A 5 -18.51 -8.72 1.76
C MET A 5 -18.58 -8.78 3.28
N MET A 6 -17.50 -9.20 3.91
CA MET A 6 -17.32 -9.25 5.35
C MET A 6 -16.50 -8.07 5.83
N LYS A 7 -16.67 -7.66 7.10
CA LYS A 7 -15.94 -6.58 7.74
C LYS A 7 -15.03 -7.15 8.83
N PHE A 8 -13.78 -6.71 8.80
CA PHE A 8 -12.77 -7.02 9.78
C PHE A 8 -12.31 -5.73 10.43
N TYR A 9 -12.67 -5.51 11.68
CA TYR A 9 -12.35 -4.26 12.40
C TYR A 9 -10.89 -4.25 12.85
N SER A 10 -10.26 -3.10 12.78
CA SER A 10 -8.92 -2.90 13.31
C SER A 10 -8.91 -3.07 14.84
N LYS A 11 -7.84 -3.69 15.35
CA LYS A 11 -7.59 -3.80 16.79
C LYS A 11 -7.24 -2.44 17.42
N GLU A 12 -6.76 -1.50 16.63
CA GLU A 12 -6.28 -0.19 17.08
C GLU A 12 -7.31 0.92 16.90
N SER A 13 -8.35 0.72 16.08
CA SER A 13 -9.36 1.73 15.83
C SER A 13 -10.69 1.15 15.38
N ASN A 14 -11.76 1.48 16.10
CA ASN A 14 -13.13 1.13 15.73
C ASN A 14 -13.63 1.87 14.47
N MET A 15 -12.92 2.89 14.02
CA MET A 15 -13.24 3.64 12.80
C MET A 15 -12.73 2.96 11.54
N LEU A 16 -11.82 2.00 11.68
CA LEU A 16 -11.22 1.29 10.56
C LEU A 16 -11.80 -0.11 10.45
N ALA A 17 -12.33 -0.41 9.27
CA ALA A 17 -12.78 -1.75 8.92
C ALA A 17 -12.24 -2.12 7.52
N LEU A 18 -11.50 -3.22 7.48
CA LEU A 18 -11.14 -3.88 6.23
C LEU A 18 -12.35 -4.62 5.70
N HIS A 19 -12.61 -4.51 4.41
CA HIS A 19 -13.63 -5.29 3.74
C HIS A 19 -12.97 -6.43 2.97
N ALA A 20 -13.45 -7.64 3.12
CA ALA A 20 -12.95 -8.77 2.33
C ALA A 20 -14.06 -9.73 1.94
N MET A 21 -13.86 -10.42 0.83
CA MET A 21 -14.84 -11.36 0.26
C MET A 21 -14.13 -12.65 -0.09
N HIS A 22 -14.64 -13.77 0.44
CA HIS A 22 -14.15 -15.11 0.09
C HIS A 22 -14.54 -15.49 -1.34
N GLY A 23 -13.60 -16.12 -2.08
CA GLY A 23 -13.80 -16.56 -3.46
C GLY A 23 -12.50 -17.03 -4.11
N HIS A 24 -12.46 -17.02 -5.45
CA HIS A 24 -11.24 -17.29 -6.21
C HIS A 24 -10.94 -16.10 -7.12
N PHE A 25 -9.89 -15.39 -6.83
CA PHE A 25 -9.51 -14.15 -7.53
C PHE A 25 -8.10 -14.25 -8.08
N ALA A 26 -7.86 -13.56 -9.20
CA ALA A 26 -6.53 -13.48 -9.80
C ALA A 26 -5.97 -12.05 -9.67
N THR A 27 -4.75 -11.95 -9.17
CA THR A 27 -3.91 -10.75 -9.27
C THR A 27 -2.99 -10.88 -10.49
N SER A 28 -2.13 -9.90 -10.75
CA SER A 28 -1.12 -9.98 -11.81
C SER A 28 -0.06 -11.09 -11.58
N HIS A 29 0.13 -11.54 -10.33
CA HIS A 29 1.23 -12.45 -9.97
C HIS A 29 0.80 -13.68 -9.16
N SER A 30 -0.43 -13.71 -8.66
CA SER A 30 -0.92 -14.78 -7.77
C SER A 30 -2.42 -14.98 -7.89
N HIS A 31 -2.90 -16.11 -7.39
CA HIS A 31 -4.32 -16.33 -7.09
C HIS A 31 -4.53 -16.21 -5.57
N ILE A 32 -5.66 -15.64 -5.18
CA ILE A 32 -6.01 -15.42 -3.77
C ILE A 32 -7.42 -15.94 -3.50
N ASN A 33 -7.63 -16.44 -2.26
CA ASN A 33 -8.94 -16.93 -1.82
C ASN A 33 -9.82 -15.86 -1.16
N TYR A 34 -9.29 -14.64 -0.96
CA TYR A 34 -10.03 -13.48 -0.53
C TYR A 34 -9.68 -12.27 -1.38
N TYR A 35 -10.66 -11.60 -1.94
CA TYR A 35 -10.50 -10.23 -2.39
C TYR A 35 -10.57 -9.30 -1.18
N VAL A 36 -9.56 -8.48 -1.01
CA VAL A 36 -9.47 -7.46 0.04
C VAL A 36 -9.73 -6.10 -0.56
N ASP A 37 -10.74 -5.40 -0.03
CA ASP A 37 -11.15 -4.08 -0.49
C ASP A 37 -10.75 -3.00 0.51
N VAL A 38 -9.78 -2.19 0.14
CA VAL A 38 -9.30 -1.02 0.90
C VAL A 38 -9.85 0.30 0.36
N THR A 39 -10.84 0.27 -0.54
CA THR A 39 -11.36 1.47 -1.21
C THR A 39 -11.88 2.49 -0.21
N SER A 40 -12.64 2.09 0.79
CA SER A 40 -13.15 3.01 1.81
C SER A 40 -12.02 3.68 2.59
N ILE A 41 -10.96 2.93 2.93
CA ILE A 41 -9.79 3.45 3.65
C ILE A 41 -9.03 4.48 2.81
N LYS A 42 -8.96 4.29 1.48
CA LYS A 42 -8.28 5.22 0.58
C LYS A 42 -9.08 6.49 0.26
N THR A 43 -10.41 6.37 0.17
CA THR A 43 -11.25 7.40 -0.46
C THR A 43 -12.12 8.18 0.53
N ARG A 44 -12.44 7.62 1.69
CA ARG A 44 -13.22 8.31 2.72
C ARG A 44 -12.29 9.01 3.70
N VAL A 45 -12.45 10.33 3.82
CA VAL A 45 -11.56 11.22 4.57
C VAL A 45 -11.34 10.77 6.02
N ALA A 46 -12.40 10.35 6.71
CA ALA A 46 -12.31 9.93 8.11
C ALA A 46 -11.47 8.66 8.27
N GLU A 47 -11.71 7.66 7.43
CA GLU A 47 -10.98 6.39 7.43
C GLU A 47 -9.53 6.59 6.97
N ALA A 48 -9.29 7.42 5.94
CA ALA A 48 -7.95 7.74 5.46
C ALA A 48 -7.10 8.44 6.53
N LYS A 49 -7.70 9.39 7.23
CA LYS A 49 -7.05 10.09 8.35
C LYS A 49 -6.70 9.14 9.49
N GLN A 50 -7.63 8.26 9.86
CA GLN A 50 -7.39 7.29 10.92
C GLN A 50 -6.33 6.25 10.50
N ALA A 51 -6.34 5.79 9.24
CA ALA A 51 -5.33 4.90 8.71
C ALA A 51 -3.93 5.54 8.75
N ALA A 52 -3.82 6.79 8.36
CA ALA A 52 -2.57 7.56 8.44
C ALA A 52 -2.08 7.68 9.89
N HIS A 53 -2.98 7.97 10.84
CA HIS A 53 -2.64 8.05 12.26
C HIS A 53 -2.09 6.73 12.81
N VAL A 54 -2.75 5.60 12.51
CA VAL A 54 -2.29 4.27 12.94
C VAL A 54 -0.95 3.93 12.29
N LEU A 55 -0.80 4.08 10.98
CA LEU A 55 0.48 3.86 10.29
C LEU A 55 1.59 4.72 10.90
N TYR A 56 1.32 6.02 11.12
CA TYR A 56 2.29 6.92 11.72
C TYR A 56 2.73 6.47 13.12
N SER A 57 1.84 5.89 13.93
CA SER A 57 2.19 5.41 15.27
C SER A 57 3.23 4.27 15.27
N ARG A 58 3.32 3.53 14.16
CA ARG A 58 4.20 2.37 13.98
C ARG A 58 5.56 2.73 13.36
N ILE A 59 5.67 3.92 12.73
CA ILE A 59 6.91 4.37 12.09
C ILE A 59 7.99 4.71 13.12
N PRO A 60 9.26 4.32 12.88
CA PRO A 60 10.38 4.77 13.70
C PRO A 60 10.52 6.30 13.65
N LYS A 61 10.41 6.97 14.82
CA LYS A 61 10.44 8.44 14.93
C LYS A 61 11.81 9.07 14.65
N THR A 62 12.81 8.28 14.34
CA THR A 62 14.17 8.71 14.00
C THR A 62 14.42 8.89 12.50
N LYS A 63 13.41 8.57 11.67
CA LYS A 63 13.52 8.63 10.21
C LYS A 63 13.11 9.99 9.67
N TYR A 64 13.89 10.49 8.70
CA TYR A 64 13.52 11.68 7.92
C TYR A 64 12.49 11.31 6.86
N VAL A 65 11.59 12.22 6.54
CA VAL A 65 10.62 12.05 5.46
C VAL A 65 10.46 13.35 4.70
N ASP A 66 10.93 13.37 3.47
CA ASP A 66 10.79 14.51 2.55
C ASP A 66 9.64 14.27 1.55
N THR A 67 9.39 13.00 1.21
CA THR A 67 8.44 12.64 0.15
C THR A 67 7.70 11.36 0.49
N ILE A 68 6.39 11.36 0.25
CA ILE A 68 5.57 10.15 0.22
C ILE A 68 5.24 9.84 -1.23
N VAL A 69 5.70 8.71 -1.72
CA VAL A 69 5.34 8.16 -3.03
C VAL A 69 4.12 7.26 -2.85
N CYS A 70 3.00 7.68 -3.41
CA CYS A 70 1.71 7.00 -3.31
C CYS A 70 1.44 6.12 -4.53
N MET A 71 1.09 4.86 -4.29
CA MET A 71 0.68 3.89 -5.29
C MET A 71 -0.79 3.53 -5.13
N ASP A 72 -1.43 3.08 -6.21
CA ASP A 72 -2.78 2.49 -6.19
C ASP A 72 -3.87 3.39 -5.60
N GLY A 73 -3.74 4.71 -5.69
CA GLY A 73 -4.73 5.66 -5.21
C GLY A 73 -4.68 5.91 -3.70
N THR A 74 -3.50 5.86 -3.08
CA THR A 74 -3.32 6.11 -1.64
C THR A 74 -3.01 7.56 -1.29
N GLU A 75 -3.13 8.50 -2.22
CA GLU A 75 -2.74 9.91 -2.06
C GLU A 75 -3.47 10.60 -0.89
N VAL A 76 -4.73 10.25 -0.65
CA VAL A 76 -5.49 10.82 0.48
C VAL A 76 -4.90 10.37 1.82
N VAL A 77 -4.55 9.08 1.94
CA VAL A 77 -3.87 8.56 3.13
C VAL A 77 -2.48 9.18 3.25
N GLY A 78 -1.73 9.28 2.14
CA GLY A 78 -0.43 9.93 2.09
C GLY A 78 -0.48 11.38 2.57
N THR A 79 -1.50 12.14 2.18
CA THR A 79 -1.70 13.52 2.63
C THR A 79 -1.89 13.60 4.15
N PHE A 80 -2.74 12.75 4.72
CA PHE A 80 -2.93 12.74 6.17
C PHE A 80 -1.69 12.21 6.92
N LEU A 81 -0.93 11.30 6.30
CA LEU A 81 0.33 10.85 6.86
C LEU A 81 1.36 11.99 6.96
N THR A 82 1.39 12.91 5.97
CA THR A 82 2.23 14.12 6.07
C THR A 82 1.78 15.05 7.19
N GLU A 83 0.45 15.18 7.43
CA GLU A 83 -0.05 15.97 8.57
C GLU A 83 0.43 15.40 9.91
N GLU A 84 0.40 14.06 10.08
CA GLU A 84 0.90 13.41 11.30
C GLU A 84 2.42 13.63 11.47
N ILE A 85 3.21 13.45 10.39
CA ILE A 85 4.65 13.68 10.39
C ILE A 85 4.98 15.13 10.79
N GLN A 86 4.28 16.12 10.22
CA GLN A 86 4.53 17.54 10.49
C GLN A 86 4.06 17.96 11.90
N ARG A 87 3.01 17.33 12.43
CA ARG A 87 2.46 17.65 13.76
C ARG A 87 3.38 17.23 14.90
N ASP A 88 4.13 16.17 14.75
CA ASP A 88 4.96 15.57 15.79
C ASP A 88 6.24 16.37 16.05
N GLY A 89 6.33 17.64 15.84
CA GLY A 89 7.41 18.57 16.21
C GLY A 89 8.85 18.04 16.26
N ILE A 90 9.05 16.77 16.64
CA ILE A 90 10.34 16.06 16.64
C ILE A 90 10.80 15.81 15.21
N MET A 91 9.91 15.39 14.35
CA MET A 91 10.19 15.25 12.91
C MET A 91 10.23 16.61 12.21
N GLY A 92 9.49 17.60 12.70
CA GLY A 92 9.56 18.99 12.23
C GLY A 92 10.88 19.69 12.52
N THR A 93 11.62 19.28 13.57
CA THR A 93 12.97 19.81 13.84
C THR A 93 14.05 19.09 13.04
N THR A 94 13.79 17.89 12.54
CA THR A 94 14.73 17.12 11.73
C THR A 94 14.49 17.28 10.22
N ASN A 95 13.25 17.54 9.80
CA ASN A 95 12.96 17.93 8.43
C ASN A 95 13.40 19.39 8.21
N GLN A 96 14.48 19.60 7.49
CA GLN A 96 14.94 20.94 7.10
C GLN A 96 14.00 21.62 6.08
N HIS A 97 12.95 20.94 5.66
CA HIS A 97 11.97 21.40 4.69
C HIS A 97 10.64 21.73 5.38
N GLU A 98 10.07 22.88 5.04
CA GLU A 98 8.78 23.33 5.59
C GLU A 98 7.59 22.48 5.11
N THR A 99 7.83 21.55 4.16
CA THR A 99 6.78 20.74 3.54
C THR A 99 7.26 19.36 3.13
N VAL A 100 6.35 18.39 3.12
CA VAL A 100 6.56 17.02 2.61
C VAL A 100 5.81 16.88 1.28
N TYR A 101 6.48 16.34 0.28
CA TYR A 101 5.85 16.06 -1.02
C TYR A 101 4.95 14.82 -0.95
N VAL A 102 3.80 14.89 -1.62
CA VAL A 102 2.95 13.70 -1.88
C VAL A 102 2.83 13.58 -3.39
N ILE A 103 3.40 12.52 -3.95
CA ILE A 103 3.43 12.31 -5.40
C ILE A 103 3.14 10.86 -5.75
N SER A 104 2.73 10.63 -6.99
CA SER A 104 2.54 9.29 -7.56
C SER A 104 3.37 9.13 -8.82
N PRO A 105 3.99 7.96 -9.06
CA PRO A 105 4.62 7.67 -10.33
C PRO A 105 3.57 7.50 -11.42
N GLU A 106 3.96 7.78 -12.65
CA GLU A 106 3.19 7.39 -13.84
C GLU A 106 3.57 5.97 -14.24
N ILE A 107 2.59 5.17 -14.62
CA ILE A 107 2.80 3.85 -15.22
C ILE A 107 2.47 3.97 -16.70
N ASN A 108 3.46 3.78 -17.57
CA ASN A 108 3.27 3.87 -19.02
C ASN A 108 2.62 2.59 -19.58
N SER A 109 2.32 2.60 -20.88
CA SER A 109 1.69 1.47 -21.59
C SER A 109 2.53 0.18 -21.58
N ASN A 110 3.83 0.28 -21.33
CA ASN A 110 4.74 -0.86 -21.20
C ASN A 110 4.89 -1.33 -19.74
N ASN A 111 4.02 -0.87 -18.85
CA ASN A 111 4.03 -1.16 -17.42
C ASN A 111 5.34 -0.73 -16.71
N GLN A 112 6.02 0.28 -17.26
CA GLN A 112 7.19 0.89 -16.64
C GLN A 112 6.76 2.07 -15.75
N MET A 113 7.34 2.13 -14.57
CA MET A 113 7.13 3.20 -13.59
C MET A 113 8.11 4.34 -13.87
N LEU A 114 7.63 5.57 -13.83
CA LEU A 114 8.47 6.75 -14.08
C LEU A 114 7.97 7.99 -13.34
N PHE A 115 8.89 8.92 -13.04
CA PHE A 115 8.58 10.26 -12.60
C PHE A 115 8.91 11.26 -13.72
N ARG A 116 7.97 12.16 -14.03
CA ARG A 116 8.20 13.22 -15.00
C ARG A 116 9.23 14.25 -14.47
N ASP A 117 9.88 14.97 -15.37
CA ASP A 117 10.97 15.92 -15.03
C ASP A 117 10.55 16.96 -13.97
N ASN A 118 9.32 17.41 -14.00
CA ASN A 118 8.76 18.33 -13.00
C ASN A 118 8.65 17.74 -11.59
N ASN A 119 8.65 16.41 -11.44
CA ASN A 119 8.58 15.72 -10.17
C ASN A 119 9.97 15.23 -9.67
N LYS A 120 11.03 15.36 -10.49
CA LYS A 120 12.38 14.90 -10.10
C LYS A 120 12.89 15.56 -8.82
N ALA A 121 12.60 16.84 -8.61
CA ALA A 121 13.01 17.57 -7.41
C ALA A 121 12.37 17.04 -6.12
N ALA A 122 11.21 16.36 -6.24
CA ALA A 122 10.55 15.71 -5.11
C ALA A 122 11.13 14.33 -4.77
N ILE A 123 12.06 13.80 -5.59
CA ILE A 123 12.65 12.47 -5.39
C ILE A 123 14.17 12.56 -5.21
N ASN A 124 14.85 13.33 -6.06
CA ASN A 124 16.32 13.37 -6.08
C ASN A 124 16.89 13.92 -4.77
N GLY A 125 17.69 13.11 -4.06
CA GLY A 125 18.26 13.42 -2.77
C GLY A 125 17.24 13.56 -1.65
N LYS A 126 16.08 12.89 -1.77
CA LYS A 126 14.99 12.94 -0.82
C LYS A 126 14.83 11.61 -0.07
N HIS A 127 14.49 11.71 1.22
CA HIS A 127 14.10 10.59 2.07
C HIS A 127 12.63 10.22 1.78
N VAL A 128 12.44 9.04 1.22
CA VAL A 128 11.17 8.64 0.61
C VAL A 128 10.48 7.55 1.41
N VAL A 129 9.19 7.74 1.65
CA VAL A 129 8.25 6.71 2.10
C VAL A 129 7.47 6.22 0.89
N LEU A 130 7.41 4.91 0.69
CA LEU A 130 6.55 4.29 -0.32
C LEU A 130 5.25 3.80 0.33
N LEU A 131 4.11 4.29 -0.13
CA LEU A 131 2.78 3.92 0.38
C LEU A 131 1.96 3.22 -0.70
N LEU A 132 1.53 1.98 -0.41
CA LEU A 132 0.74 1.14 -1.33
C LEU A 132 -0.64 0.80 -0.74
N ALA A 133 -1.58 0.44 -1.62
CA ALA A 133 -2.87 -0.06 -1.18
C ALA A 133 -2.77 -1.51 -0.65
N THR A 134 -2.19 -2.40 -1.44
CA THR A 134 -2.06 -3.82 -1.09
C THR A 134 -0.72 -4.40 -1.54
N THR A 135 -0.18 -5.31 -0.73
CA THR A 135 1.08 -6.01 -1.03
C THR A 135 0.94 -7.50 -0.77
N THR A 136 1.31 -8.32 -1.75
CA THR A 136 1.27 -9.79 -1.61
C THR A 136 2.62 -10.44 -1.89
N THR A 137 3.17 -10.28 -3.08
CA THR A 137 4.43 -10.91 -3.49
C THR A 137 5.65 -9.98 -3.37
N GLY A 138 5.44 -8.69 -3.13
CA GLY A 138 6.50 -7.68 -3.09
C GLY A 138 7.00 -7.21 -4.45
N GLU A 139 6.51 -7.77 -5.56
CA GLU A 139 7.00 -7.42 -6.90
C GLU A 139 6.77 -5.94 -7.25
N THR A 140 5.60 -5.39 -6.90
CA THR A 140 5.31 -3.96 -7.09
C THR A 140 6.21 -3.10 -6.22
N ILE A 141 6.48 -3.52 -4.98
CA ILE A 141 7.43 -2.82 -4.09
C ILE A 141 8.81 -2.80 -4.75
N ARG A 142 9.35 -3.95 -5.16
CA ARG A 142 10.68 -4.04 -5.78
C ARG A 142 10.83 -3.07 -6.95
N ARG A 143 9.87 -3.04 -7.87
CA ARG A 143 9.87 -2.11 -9.00
C ARG A 143 9.82 -0.64 -8.57
N ALA A 144 9.03 -0.34 -7.53
CA ALA A 144 8.94 1.03 -7.00
C ALA A 144 10.25 1.45 -6.33
N LEU A 145 10.88 0.56 -5.54
CA LEU A 145 12.19 0.80 -4.94
C LEU A 145 13.26 1.08 -6.00
N GLU A 146 13.35 0.23 -7.03
CA GLU A 146 14.27 0.41 -8.17
C GLU A 146 14.02 1.74 -8.88
N CYS A 147 12.76 2.10 -9.12
CA CYS A 147 12.39 3.36 -9.75
C CYS A 147 12.81 4.57 -8.90
N ILE A 148 12.47 4.57 -7.60
CA ILE A 148 12.82 5.67 -6.68
C ILE A 148 14.34 5.83 -6.60
N GLN A 149 15.09 4.72 -6.48
CA GLN A 149 16.57 4.75 -6.45
C GLN A 149 17.15 5.24 -7.77
N TYR A 150 16.59 4.87 -8.91
CA TYR A 150 16.99 5.37 -10.23
C TYR A 150 16.90 6.90 -10.32
N TYR A 151 15.87 7.49 -9.70
CA TYR A 151 15.71 8.96 -9.63
C TYR A 151 16.48 9.61 -8.47
N GLY A 152 17.29 8.84 -7.72
CA GLY A 152 18.15 9.36 -6.64
C GLY A 152 17.45 9.55 -5.30
N GLY A 153 16.30 8.92 -5.08
CA GLY A 153 15.61 8.90 -3.78
C GLY A 153 16.19 7.84 -2.83
N GLU A 154 16.21 8.15 -1.55
CA GLU A 154 16.61 7.26 -0.46
C GLU A 154 15.36 6.70 0.24
N ILE A 155 15.20 5.37 0.22
CA ILE A 155 14.04 4.72 0.83
C ILE A 155 14.21 4.62 2.34
N GLU A 156 13.29 5.21 3.09
CA GLU A 156 13.29 5.13 4.54
C GLU A 156 12.46 3.95 5.05
N TRP A 157 11.29 3.71 4.45
CA TRP A 157 10.41 2.60 4.77
C TRP A 157 9.28 2.46 3.74
N VAL A 158 8.58 1.33 3.83
CA VAL A 158 7.43 1.01 2.99
C VAL A 158 6.22 0.81 3.89
N ALA A 159 5.07 1.36 3.49
CA ALA A 159 3.80 1.12 4.15
C ALA A 159 2.75 0.59 3.17
N SER A 160 1.81 -0.21 3.66
CA SER A 160 0.64 -0.60 2.91
C SER A 160 -0.62 -0.70 3.78
N LEU A 161 -1.78 -0.58 3.15
CA LEU A 161 -3.06 -0.70 3.88
C LEU A 161 -3.40 -2.17 4.16
N PHE A 162 -2.97 -3.10 3.30
CA PHE A 162 -3.04 -4.54 3.54
C PHE A 162 -1.79 -5.20 2.97
N GLY A 163 -1.20 -6.14 3.72
CA GLY A 163 -0.01 -6.85 3.25
C GLY A 163 0.16 -8.23 3.87
N THR A 164 0.89 -9.10 3.14
CA THR A 164 1.24 -10.45 3.59
C THR A 164 2.76 -10.65 3.72
N ILE A 165 3.52 -9.57 3.55
CA ILE A 165 4.99 -9.58 3.60
C ILE A 165 5.49 -8.49 4.53
N ASN A 166 6.56 -8.77 5.26
CA ASN A 166 7.13 -7.87 6.28
C ASN A 166 8.43 -7.20 5.80
N SER A 167 8.99 -7.63 4.66
CA SER A 167 10.19 -7.02 4.08
C SER A 167 10.34 -7.35 2.60
N VAL A 168 10.99 -6.46 1.86
CA VAL A 168 11.41 -6.66 0.46
C VAL A 168 12.81 -6.09 0.31
N ASP A 169 13.76 -6.91 -0.16
CA ASP A 169 15.15 -6.54 -0.42
C ASP A 169 15.84 -5.82 0.76
N GLY A 170 15.50 -6.23 1.99
CA GLY A 170 16.05 -5.66 3.22
C GLY A 170 15.34 -4.40 3.72
N VAL A 171 14.33 -3.90 3.01
CA VAL A 171 13.48 -2.79 3.45
C VAL A 171 12.27 -3.34 4.19
N GLU A 172 12.01 -2.84 5.40
CA GLU A 172 10.83 -3.21 6.19
C GLU A 172 9.54 -2.71 5.54
N VAL A 173 8.49 -3.53 5.60
CA VAL A 173 7.15 -3.23 5.12
C VAL A 173 6.19 -3.21 6.31
N GLU A 174 5.69 -2.04 6.66
CA GLU A 174 4.68 -1.86 7.69
C GLU A 174 3.28 -1.93 7.07
N THR A 175 2.40 -2.76 7.63
CA THR A 175 1.05 -2.94 7.09
C THR A 175 -0.01 -2.54 8.10
N LEU A 176 -1.04 -1.80 7.66
CA LEU A 176 -2.19 -1.44 8.51
C LEU A 176 -2.97 -2.69 8.92
N TYR A 177 -3.19 -3.59 7.96
CA TYR A 177 -3.77 -4.92 8.16
C TYR A 177 -2.89 -5.98 7.52
N ASP A 178 -2.81 -7.15 8.14
CA ASP A 178 -2.08 -8.30 7.62
C ASP A 178 -3.01 -9.50 7.36
N GLU A 179 -2.43 -10.62 6.92
CA GLU A 179 -3.17 -11.85 6.64
C GLU A 179 -3.85 -12.45 7.87
N ASN A 180 -3.36 -12.16 9.09
CA ASN A 180 -3.94 -12.65 10.34
C ASN A 180 -5.24 -11.90 10.71
N ASP A 181 -5.45 -10.70 10.16
CA ASP A 181 -6.68 -9.95 10.33
C ASP A 181 -7.82 -10.51 9.47
N VAL A 182 -7.50 -11.28 8.41
CA VAL A 182 -8.47 -11.97 7.55
C VAL A 182 -8.32 -13.47 7.71
N THR A 183 -9.08 -14.04 8.65
CA THR A 183 -8.98 -15.47 8.98
C THR A 183 -9.08 -16.38 7.76
N GLY A 184 -8.04 -17.15 7.51
CA GLY A 184 -7.98 -18.09 6.40
C GLY A 184 -7.57 -17.47 5.06
N TYR A 185 -7.07 -16.22 5.04
CA TYR A 185 -6.48 -15.64 3.84
C TYR A 185 -5.30 -16.49 3.34
N ALA A 186 -5.23 -16.67 2.02
CA ALA A 186 -4.10 -17.33 1.37
C ALA A 186 -3.88 -16.79 -0.04
N ALA A 187 -2.61 -16.59 -0.38
CA ALA A 187 -2.16 -16.28 -1.73
C ALA A 187 -1.37 -17.48 -2.28
N TYR A 188 -1.61 -17.82 -3.53
CA TYR A 188 -1.01 -18.99 -4.19
C TYR A 188 -0.30 -18.59 -5.47
N PRO A 189 0.88 -19.16 -5.78
CA PRO A 189 1.44 -19.09 -7.13
C PRO A 189 0.43 -19.60 -8.15
N VAL A 190 0.35 -18.94 -9.30
CA VAL A 190 -0.64 -19.30 -10.36
C VAL A 190 -0.57 -20.78 -10.74
N ALA A 191 0.67 -21.31 -10.90
CA ALA A 191 0.91 -22.71 -11.26
C ALA A 191 0.48 -23.73 -10.19
N ASP A 192 0.43 -23.31 -8.91
CA ASP A 192 0.19 -24.18 -7.74
C ASP A 192 -1.12 -23.90 -7.03
N CYS A 193 -2.00 -23.10 -7.61
CA CYS A 193 -3.26 -22.72 -6.98
C CYS A 193 -4.17 -23.94 -6.72
N PRO A 194 -4.49 -24.26 -5.45
CA PRO A 194 -5.36 -25.39 -5.11
C PRO A 194 -6.79 -25.18 -5.58
N LEU A 195 -7.26 -23.94 -5.68
CA LEU A 195 -8.61 -23.61 -6.16
C LEU A 195 -8.75 -23.92 -7.66
N CYS A 196 -7.71 -23.64 -8.46
CA CYS A 196 -7.66 -24.06 -9.86
C CYS A 196 -7.68 -25.59 -9.98
N ARG A 197 -6.90 -26.31 -9.16
CA ARG A 197 -6.87 -27.79 -9.18
C ARG A 197 -8.22 -28.41 -8.79
N GLN A 198 -9.02 -27.72 -8.01
CA GLN A 198 -10.40 -28.11 -7.65
C GLN A 198 -11.43 -27.70 -8.71
N GLY A 199 -11.01 -27.08 -9.82
CA GLY A 199 -11.91 -26.61 -10.86
C GLY A 199 -12.74 -25.38 -10.50
N GLN A 200 -12.41 -24.68 -9.40
CA GLN A 200 -13.07 -23.44 -9.04
C GLN A 200 -12.69 -22.33 -10.02
N LYS A 201 -13.70 -21.74 -10.66
CA LYS A 201 -13.46 -20.65 -11.63
C LYS A 201 -12.99 -19.39 -10.95
N ILE A 202 -12.13 -18.64 -11.62
CA ILE A 202 -11.76 -17.28 -11.22
C ILE A 202 -12.97 -16.38 -11.37
N GLU A 203 -13.34 -15.65 -10.31
CA GLU A 203 -14.54 -14.81 -10.27
C GLU A 203 -14.26 -13.39 -10.75
N ALA A 204 -13.05 -12.89 -10.48
CA ALA A 204 -12.63 -11.55 -10.89
C ALA A 204 -11.11 -11.42 -10.98
N MET A 205 -10.66 -10.48 -11.81
CA MET A 205 -9.32 -9.91 -11.75
C MET A 205 -9.29 -8.80 -10.70
N VAL A 206 -8.25 -8.78 -9.87
CA VAL A 206 -8.15 -7.83 -8.75
C VAL A 206 -6.77 -7.17 -8.71
N ASN A 207 -6.74 -5.91 -8.24
CA ASN A 207 -5.52 -5.15 -8.01
C ASN A 207 -5.74 -4.11 -6.90
N GLY A 208 -4.75 -3.24 -6.64
CA GLY A 208 -4.84 -2.18 -5.64
C GLY A 208 -5.95 -1.13 -5.89
N PHE A 209 -6.51 -1.06 -7.10
CA PHE A 209 -7.62 -0.16 -7.43
C PHE A 209 -9.00 -0.80 -7.23
N GLY A 210 -9.09 -2.13 -7.21
CA GLY A 210 -10.36 -2.81 -7.05
C GLY A 210 -10.45 -4.13 -7.82
N TYR A 211 -11.65 -4.49 -8.29
CA TYR A 211 -11.89 -5.73 -9.01
C TYR A 211 -12.68 -5.53 -10.31
N SER A 212 -12.45 -6.42 -11.26
CA SER A 212 -13.21 -6.56 -12.51
C SER A 212 -13.73 -7.99 -12.64
N LYS A 213 -15.04 -8.17 -12.67
CA LYS A 213 -15.67 -9.50 -12.85
C LYS A 213 -15.30 -10.11 -14.19
N LEU A 214 -15.14 -11.43 -14.24
CA LEU A 214 -14.94 -12.22 -15.44
C LEU A 214 -16.25 -12.81 -15.95
#